data_c134b06120780a3ea19b1976bd4c30b9
#
_entry.id   c134b06120780a3ea19b1976bd4c30b9
#
_cell.length_a   1.000
_cell.length_b   1.000
_cell.length_c   1.000
_cell.angle_alpha   90.00
_cell.angle_beta   90.00
_cell.angle_gamma   90.00
#
_symmetry.space_group_name_H-M   'P 1'
#
loop_
_entity.id
_entity.type
_entity.pdbx_description
1 polymer ?
#
loop_
_entity_poly.entity_id
_entity_poly.type
_entity_poly.pdbx_seq_one_letter_code
_entity_poly.pdbx_strand_id
1 'polypeptide(L)'
;MVCIKIYLIFTEKLNNRNENINNCLNFIKTICQKNNIDIKINIIREPSSQYIDANIDKYNSRVDYSHYTDNTAYNDYIINLNSFNISNYEKHRKVYKMIDEDYCPDNETYYMIIEDDILICDIYIANIEEMIINITNKENNKYDILFLTLNTINDDNYIIEFNKVYKVLISKSCYFIKPEICIGLYNSMNTFKVNLKIFLSKSIKDNNFKAFFYNKNTFIEGSKIGIYPSSTNSQNHLYFNNNYIELLNISNKKTIEKTDIDNAETIYISSKNIESADILNIMGTIYCKYKDYTKAKKYTTDALYNLKKNKGYIQRNSNILRNCLNMYQFEQEMLEECSKSIPKY
;
A
#
# COMPACT_ATOMS: atom_id res chain seq x y z
N MET A 1 25.74 16.33 -5.38
CA MET A 1 25.55 14.85 -5.50
C MET A 1 24.18 14.56 -4.95
N VAL A 2 23.33 13.94 -5.76
CA VAL A 2 21.96 13.56 -5.35
C VAL A 2 22.01 12.48 -4.29
N CYS A 3 21.24 12.63 -3.21
CA CYS A 3 21.16 11.67 -2.11
C CYS A 3 19.69 11.32 -1.82
N ILE A 4 19.39 10.04 -1.59
CA ILE A 4 18.11 9.60 -1.04
C ILE A 4 18.34 9.14 0.39
N LYS A 5 17.66 9.78 1.36
CA LYS A 5 17.65 9.35 2.76
C LYS A 5 16.36 8.60 3.05
N ILE A 6 16.49 7.32 3.36
CA ILE A 6 15.37 6.43 3.70
C ILE A 6 15.24 6.36 5.21
N TYR A 7 14.01 6.60 5.70
CA TYR A 7 13.62 6.36 7.08
C TYR A 7 12.70 5.14 7.11
N LEU A 8 13.25 4.01 7.54
CA LEU A 8 12.51 2.77 7.69
C LEU A 8 11.83 2.72 9.06
N ILE A 9 10.51 2.76 9.07
CA ILE A 9 9.68 2.54 10.26
C ILE A 9 9.49 1.05 10.45
N PHE A 10 10.06 0.51 11.53
CA PHE A 10 10.19 -0.92 11.75
C PHE A 10 9.35 -1.41 12.94
N THR A 11 8.66 -2.56 12.75
CA THR A 11 7.84 -3.21 13.78
C THR A 11 8.50 -4.51 14.23
N GLU A 12 9.17 -4.50 15.38
CA GLU A 12 10.08 -5.57 15.84
C GLU A 12 9.47 -6.97 15.98
N LYS A 13 8.18 -7.07 16.26
CA LYS A 13 7.51 -8.36 16.52
C LYS A 13 7.22 -9.20 15.27
N LEU A 14 7.49 -8.69 14.09
CA LEU A 14 7.08 -9.32 12.84
C LEU A 14 8.32 -9.77 12.04
N ASN A 15 9.02 -10.79 12.58
CA ASN A 15 10.28 -11.31 12.02
C ASN A 15 10.18 -11.72 10.54
N ASN A 16 9.01 -12.18 10.08
CA ASN A 16 8.77 -12.53 8.69
C ASN A 16 8.85 -11.37 7.70
N ARG A 17 8.83 -10.11 8.19
CA ARG A 17 9.01 -8.92 7.35
C ARG A 17 10.49 -8.58 7.10
N ASN A 18 11.39 -9.03 8.00
CA ASN A 18 12.80 -8.64 7.97
C ASN A 18 13.50 -8.99 6.66
N GLU A 19 13.32 -10.20 6.17
CA GLU A 19 13.96 -10.65 4.94
C GLU A 19 13.47 -9.85 3.74
N ASN A 20 12.17 -9.69 3.62
CA ASN A 20 11.56 -8.97 2.49
C ASN A 20 11.93 -7.49 2.49
N ILE A 21 11.91 -6.80 3.64
CA ILE A 21 12.29 -5.39 3.69
C ILE A 21 13.78 -5.21 3.39
N ASN A 22 14.64 -6.13 3.85
CA ASN A 22 16.07 -6.11 3.50
C ASN A 22 16.27 -6.29 1.99
N ASN A 23 15.53 -7.20 1.35
CA ASN A 23 15.58 -7.38 -0.10
C ASN A 23 15.10 -6.13 -0.82
N CYS A 24 14.01 -5.50 -0.37
CA CYS A 24 13.53 -4.22 -0.90
C CYS A 24 14.60 -3.12 -0.81
N LEU A 25 15.22 -2.95 0.35
CA LEU A 25 16.25 -1.94 0.57
C LEU A 25 17.50 -2.21 -0.26
N ASN A 26 17.95 -3.46 -0.36
CA ASN A 26 19.09 -3.84 -1.20
C ASN A 26 18.80 -3.57 -2.68
N PHE A 27 17.59 -3.83 -3.13
CA PHE A 27 17.16 -3.55 -4.48
C PHE A 27 17.18 -2.03 -4.78
N ILE A 28 16.58 -1.21 -3.91
CA ILE A 28 16.61 0.25 -4.04
C ILE A 28 18.06 0.76 -4.05
N LYS A 29 18.91 0.20 -3.17
CA LYS A 29 20.33 0.55 -3.12
C LYS A 29 21.05 0.25 -4.44
N THR A 30 20.78 -0.90 -5.05
CA THR A 30 21.36 -1.28 -6.34
C THR A 30 20.95 -0.31 -7.45
N ILE A 31 19.67 0.09 -7.50
CA ILE A 31 19.20 1.10 -8.46
C ILE A 31 19.90 2.45 -8.23
N CYS A 32 19.97 2.90 -6.99
CA CYS A 32 20.63 4.17 -6.65
C CYS A 32 22.10 4.17 -7.07
N GLN A 33 22.83 3.10 -6.76
CA GLN A 33 24.23 2.94 -7.15
C GLN A 33 24.44 2.98 -8.67
N LYS A 34 23.59 2.27 -9.43
CA LYS A 34 23.61 2.26 -10.90
C LYS A 34 23.42 3.66 -11.48
N ASN A 35 22.67 4.52 -10.81
CA ASN A 35 22.34 5.87 -11.27
C ASN A 35 23.16 6.98 -10.59
N ASN A 36 24.24 6.65 -9.88
CA ASN A 36 25.12 7.59 -9.15
C ASN A 36 24.37 8.43 -8.10
N ILE A 37 23.38 7.83 -7.45
CA ILE A 37 22.60 8.42 -6.36
C ILE A 37 23.15 7.86 -5.05
N ASP A 38 23.54 8.73 -4.12
CA ASP A 38 23.90 8.31 -2.75
C ASP A 38 22.67 7.86 -1.99
N ILE A 39 22.82 6.88 -1.08
CA ILE A 39 21.72 6.38 -0.29
C ILE A 39 22.11 6.22 1.18
N LYS A 40 21.27 6.74 2.08
CA LYS A 40 21.42 6.60 3.53
C LYS A 40 20.15 6.01 4.12
N ILE A 41 20.27 5.02 5.00
CA ILE A 41 19.12 4.32 5.60
C ILE A 41 19.18 4.50 7.12
N ASN A 42 18.09 5.05 7.67
CA ASN A 42 17.86 5.22 9.09
C ASN A 42 16.72 4.30 9.54
N ILE A 43 16.97 3.40 10.50
CA ILE A 43 15.96 2.47 11.01
C ILE A 43 15.33 3.03 12.28
N ILE A 44 14.02 3.21 12.28
CA ILE A 44 13.26 3.78 13.39
C ILE A 44 12.49 2.63 14.09
N ARG A 45 12.99 2.18 15.23
CA ARG A 45 12.41 1.10 16.03
C ARG A 45 11.55 1.61 17.18
N GLU A 46 11.96 2.71 17.80
CA GLU A 46 11.33 3.27 19.00
C GLU A 46 10.47 4.52 18.74
N PRO A 47 9.36 4.68 19.50
CA PRO A 47 8.91 3.77 20.56
C PRO A 47 8.24 2.50 20.03
N SER A 48 8.54 1.35 20.64
CA SER A 48 7.88 0.09 20.33
C SER A 48 6.45 0.06 20.89
N SER A 49 5.59 -0.83 20.38
CA SER A 49 4.25 -0.99 20.92
C SER A 49 4.27 -1.46 22.39
N GLN A 50 5.26 -2.28 22.75
CA GLN A 50 5.46 -2.72 24.14
C GLN A 50 5.83 -1.57 25.06
N TYR A 51 6.69 -0.64 24.59
CA TYR A 51 7.00 0.56 25.35
C TYR A 51 5.75 1.43 25.56
N ILE A 52 4.91 1.55 24.52
CA ILE A 52 3.64 2.28 24.62
C ILE A 52 2.71 1.61 25.63
N ASP A 53 2.55 0.26 25.60
CA ASP A 53 1.73 -0.49 26.55
C ASP A 53 2.21 -0.27 28.00
N ALA A 54 3.51 -0.32 28.23
CA ALA A 54 4.10 -0.10 29.56
C ALA A 54 3.95 1.35 30.05
N ASN A 55 3.67 2.30 29.18
CA ASN A 55 3.53 3.73 29.48
C ASN A 55 2.18 4.29 29.01
N ILE A 56 1.15 3.46 28.96
CA ILE A 56 -0.13 3.79 28.31
C ILE A 56 -0.79 5.05 28.88
N ASP A 57 -0.68 5.28 30.17
CA ASP A 57 -1.28 6.46 30.83
C ASP A 57 -0.68 7.77 30.29
N LYS A 58 0.63 7.80 30.04
CA LYS A 58 1.31 8.93 29.43
C LYS A 58 0.78 9.22 28.03
N TYR A 59 0.46 8.18 27.26
CA TYR A 59 -0.04 8.33 25.91
C TYR A 59 -1.54 8.62 25.90
N ASN A 60 -2.33 8.02 26.78
CA ASN A 60 -3.75 8.28 26.95
C ASN A 60 -4.03 9.76 27.28
N SER A 61 -3.17 10.40 28.08
CA SER A 61 -3.29 11.84 28.38
C SER A 61 -3.17 12.74 27.14
N ARG A 62 -2.62 12.23 26.07
CA ARG A 62 -2.46 12.94 24.77
C ARG A 62 -3.55 12.58 23.77
N VAL A 63 -4.47 11.68 24.10
CA VAL A 63 -5.61 11.33 23.23
C VAL A 63 -6.70 12.39 23.38
N ASP A 64 -7.06 12.99 22.27
CA ASP A 64 -8.15 13.98 22.25
C ASP A 64 -9.44 13.32 21.74
N TYR A 65 -10.33 13.05 22.67
CA TYR A 65 -11.64 12.44 22.40
C TYR A 65 -12.71 13.44 21.95
N SER A 66 -12.39 14.74 21.83
CA SER A 66 -13.37 15.79 21.47
C SER A 66 -13.99 15.62 20.08
N HIS A 67 -13.38 14.79 19.24
CA HIS A 67 -13.87 14.47 17.90
C HIS A 67 -14.71 13.19 17.83
N TYR A 68 -14.99 12.57 18.97
CA TYR A 68 -15.94 11.46 19.03
C TYR A 68 -17.33 11.99 18.66
N THR A 69 -17.85 11.51 17.56
CA THR A 69 -19.23 11.80 17.12
C THR A 69 -20.05 10.54 17.21
N ASP A 70 -21.36 10.66 17.40
CA ASP A 70 -22.31 9.54 17.36
C ASP A 70 -22.39 8.84 15.99
N ASN A 71 -21.57 9.26 15.03
CA ASN A 71 -21.49 8.69 13.70
C ASN A 71 -20.55 7.46 13.70
N THR A 72 -21.12 6.27 13.80
CA THR A 72 -20.43 4.98 13.88
C THR A 72 -19.44 4.72 12.74
N ALA A 73 -19.70 5.23 11.53
CA ALA A 73 -18.79 5.07 10.39
C ALA A 73 -17.48 5.87 10.56
N TYR A 74 -17.50 6.98 11.30
CA TYR A 74 -16.32 7.78 11.60
C TYR A 74 -15.55 7.20 12.80
N ASN A 75 -16.29 6.61 13.75
CA ASN A 75 -15.74 6.03 14.98
C ASN A 75 -14.84 4.84 14.72
N ASP A 76 -15.10 4.02 13.70
CA ASP A 76 -14.22 2.91 13.29
C ASP A 76 -12.80 3.37 12.92
N TYR A 77 -12.63 4.61 12.49
CA TYR A 77 -11.32 5.21 12.18
C TYR A 77 -10.66 5.91 13.37
N ILE A 78 -11.44 6.36 14.33
CA ILE A 78 -10.98 7.11 15.52
C ILE A 78 -10.68 6.13 16.68
N ILE A 79 -11.48 5.09 16.86
CA ILE A 79 -11.52 4.21 18.05
C ILE A 79 -10.32 3.28 18.18
N ASN A 80 -9.57 3.01 17.13
CA ASN A 80 -8.47 2.03 17.17
C ASN A 80 -7.10 2.67 17.41
N LEU A 81 -6.98 3.61 18.36
CA LEU A 81 -5.67 4.05 18.88
C LEU A 81 -5.12 3.02 19.87
N ASN A 82 -4.85 1.81 19.40
CA ASN A 82 -4.10 0.81 20.16
C ASN A 82 -2.60 1.17 20.20
N SER A 83 -1.84 0.47 21.01
CA SER A 83 -0.40 0.69 21.19
C SER A 83 0.40 0.64 19.88
N PHE A 84 -0.02 -0.18 18.91
CA PHE A 84 0.60 -0.24 17.58
C PHE A 84 0.34 1.03 16.76
N ASN A 85 -0.89 1.53 16.79
CA ASN A 85 -1.24 2.78 16.11
C ASN A 85 -0.49 3.96 16.70
N ILE A 86 -0.40 4.05 18.05
CA ILE A 86 0.33 5.09 18.76
C ILE A 86 1.83 4.97 18.47
N SER A 87 2.40 3.77 18.54
CA SER A 87 3.80 3.51 18.20
C SER A 87 4.13 3.97 16.78
N ASN A 88 3.31 3.59 15.80
CA ASN A 88 3.51 4.00 14.42
C ASN A 88 3.40 5.52 14.25
N TYR A 89 2.41 6.15 14.89
CA TYR A 89 2.23 7.60 14.91
C TYR A 89 3.46 8.33 15.47
N GLU A 90 3.98 7.88 16.62
CA GLU A 90 5.19 8.47 17.24
C GLU A 90 6.46 8.25 16.42
N LYS A 91 6.58 7.12 15.74
CA LYS A 91 7.70 6.87 14.83
C LYS A 91 7.69 7.83 13.64
N HIS A 92 6.53 8.04 13.01
CA HIS A 92 6.40 9.04 11.95
C HIS A 92 6.68 10.45 12.47
N ARG A 93 6.15 10.80 13.65
CA ARG A 93 6.43 12.09 14.28
C ARG A 93 7.93 12.30 14.51
N LYS A 94 8.63 11.27 15.01
CA LYS A 94 10.09 11.30 15.19
C LYS A 94 10.82 11.50 13.84
N VAL A 95 10.38 10.81 12.80
CA VAL A 95 10.96 10.95 11.46
C VAL A 95 10.81 12.36 10.93
N TYR A 96 9.64 13.00 11.06
CA TYR A 96 9.45 14.39 10.62
C TYR A 96 10.42 15.34 11.32
N LYS A 97 10.61 15.17 12.64
CA LYS A 97 11.61 15.95 13.38
C LYS A 97 13.03 15.72 12.85
N MET A 98 13.39 14.46 12.63
CA MET A 98 14.74 14.12 12.12
C MET A 98 14.98 14.68 10.72
N ILE A 99 13.97 14.71 9.85
CA ILE A 99 14.08 15.30 8.51
C ILE A 99 14.27 16.80 8.61
N ASP A 100 13.53 17.49 9.46
CA ASP A 100 13.65 18.93 9.69
C ASP A 100 15.05 19.29 10.23
N GLU A 101 15.55 18.55 11.23
CA GLU A 101 16.88 18.74 11.81
C GLU A 101 18.04 18.44 10.83
N ASP A 102 17.82 17.55 9.88
CA ASP A 102 18.81 17.10 8.89
C ASP A 102 18.78 17.92 7.59
N TYR A 103 17.79 18.80 7.47
CA TYR A 103 17.59 19.57 6.26
C TYR A 103 18.70 20.62 6.06
N CYS A 104 19.28 20.58 4.86
CA CYS A 104 20.24 21.57 4.40
C CYS A 104 19.82 22.03 2.99
N PRO A 105 19.46 23.31 2.78
CA PRO A 105 18.94 23.82 1.51
C PRO A 105 19.88 23.60 0.32
N ASP A 106 21.18 23.58 0.58
CA ASP A 106 22.21 23.44 -0.46
C ASP A 106 22.42 22.00 -0.94
N ASN A 107 21.79 21.02 -0.27
CA ASN A 107 21.91 19.61 -0.58
C ASN A 107 20.74 19.11 -1.43
N GLU A 108 21.05 18.40 -2.51
CA GLU A 108 20.06 17.67 -3.31
C GLU A 108 19.66 16.37 -2.60
N THR A 109 18.96 16.50 -1.47
CA THR A 109 18.54 15.35 -0.67
C THR A 109 17.04 15.13 -0.77
N TYR A 110 16.66 13.90 -1.10
CA TYR A 110 15.28 13.42 -1.16
C TYR A 110 15.00 12.54 0.05
N TYR A 111 13.92 12.80 0.76
CA TYR A 111 13.55 12.08 1.98
C TYR A 111 12.42 11.10 1.71
N MET A 112 12.69 9.82 1.92
CA MET A 112 11.75 8.72 1.70
C MET A 112 11.41 8.05 3.02
N ILE A 113 10.13 7.88 3.30
CA ILE A 113 9.63 7.17 4.48
C ILE A 113 9.03 5.85 4.02
N ILE A 114 9.44 4.75 4.65
CA ILE A 114 9.02 3.39 4.32
C ILE A 114 8.61 2.67 5.61
N GLU A 115 7.46 2.02 5.61
CA GLU A 115 7.09 1.05 6.66
C GLU A 115 7.60 -0.36 6.29
N ASP A 116 7.82 -1.21 7.29
CA ASP A 116 8.42 -2.54 7.13
C ASP A 116 7.50 -3.59 6.48
N ASP A 117 6.28 -3.22 6.13
CA ASP A 117 5.29 -4.09 5.49
C ASP A 117 5.20 -3.94 3.97
N ILE A 118 6.10 -3.17 3.35
CA ILE A 118 6.15 -3.04 1.89
C ILE A 118 6.85 -4.24 1.25
N LEU A 119 6.42 -4.53 0.03
CA LEU A 119 6.95 -5.57 -0.85
C LEU A 119 7.27 -5.00 -2.22
N ILE A 120 8.25 -5.61 -2.88
CA ILE A 120 8.53 -5.41 -4.31
C ILE A 120 8.05 -6.66 -5.04
N CYS A 121 7.29 -6.46 -6.09
CA CYS A 121 6.94 -7.51 -7.03
C CYS A 121 7.83 -7.36 -8.28
N ASP A 122 8.34 -8.49 -8.80
CA ASP A 122 9.26 -8.50 -9.94
C ASP A 122 8.74 -7.75 -11.16
N ILE A 123 7.42 -7.79 -11.36
CA ILE A 123 6.76 -7.06 -12.47
C ILE A 123 6.82 -5.54 -12.32
N TYR A 124 7.11 -5.00 -11.13
CA TYR A 124 7.17 -3.56 -10.86
C TYR A 124 8.60 -3.02 -10.78
N ILE A 125 9.60 -3.86 -10.98
CA ILE A 125 11.03 -3.48 -10.91
C ILE A 125 11.34 -2.30 -11.81
N ALA A 126 10.92 -2.37 -13.08
CA ALA A 126 11.13 -1.29 -14.04
C ALA A 126 10.44 0.02 -13.62
N ASN A 127 9.26 -0.07 -13.02
CA ASN A 127 8.53 1.10 -12.55
C ASN A 127 9.24 1.75 -11.35
N ILE A 128 9.88 0.97 -10.47
CA ILE A 128 10.63 1.50 -9.33
C ILE A 128 11.89 2.22 -9.81
N GLU A 129 12.62 1.65 -10.77
CA GLU A 129 13.81 2.28 -11.37
C GLU A 129 13.41 3.60 -12.03
N GLU A 130 12.39 3.60 -12.88
CA GLU A 130 11.86 4.79 -13.53
C GLU A 130 11.41 5.86 -12.52
N MET A 131 10.71 5.44 -11.45
CA MET A 131 10.26 6.32 -10.38
C MET A 131 11.45 7.02 -9.70
N ILE A 132 12.48 6.28 -9.32
CA ILE A 132 13.68 6.84 -8.66
C ILE A 132 14.35 7.87 -9.56
N ILE A 133 14.53 7.57 -10.84
CA ILE A 133 15.10 8.48 -11.83
C ILE A 133 14.25 9.75 -11.98
N ASN A 134 12.93 9.59 -12.10
CA ASN A 134 12.01 10.72 -12.28
C ASN A 134 11.99 11.65 -11.07
N ILE A 135 12.03 11.09 -9.84
CA ILE A 135 11.97 11.88 -8.60
C ILE A 135 13.28 12.66 -8.40
N THR A 136 14.41 12.06 -8.73
CA THR A 136 15.72 12.72 -8.60
C THR A 136 16.00 13.73 -9.71
N ASN A 137 15.13 13.86 -10.72
CA ASN A 137 15.19 14.91 -11.70
C ASN A 137 14.45 16.16 -11.18
N LYS A 138 15.20 17.26 -11.00
CA LYS A 138 14.70 18.53 -10.42
C LYS A 138 13.46 19.09 -11.08
N GLU A 139 13.28 18.89 -12.37
CA GLU A 139 12.14 19.43 -13.12
C GLU A 139 10.78 18.81 -12.69
N ASN A 140 10.80 17.63 -12.10
CA ASN A 140 9.60 16.88 -11.70
C ASN A 140 9.20 17.08 -10.23
N ASN A 141 9.94 17.88 -9.46
CA ASN A 141 9.78 17.98 -8.00
C ASN A 141 8.68 19.00 -7.59
N LYS A 142 7.47 18.84 -8.10
CA LYS A 142 6.32 19.75 -7.86
C LYS A 142 5.45 19.35 -6.65
N TYR A 143 5.83 18.31 -5.90
CA TYR A 143 5.06 17.79 -4.78
C TYR A 143 5.66 18.20 -3.44
N ASP A 144 4.82 18.27 -2.41
CA ASP A 144 5.24 18.31 -1.00
C ASP A 144 5.26 16.89 -0.42
N ILE A 145 4.32 16.03 -0.85
CA ILE A 145 4.26 14.61 -0.53
C ILE A 145 3.95 13.81 -1.80
N LEU A 146 4.72 12.76 -2.06
CA LEU A 146 4.48 11.82 -3.15
C LEU A 146 4.31 10.40 -2.62
N PHE A 147 3.11 9.85 -2.68
CA PHE A 147 2.79 8.49 -2.26
C PHE A 147 3.12 7.47 -3.35
N LEU A 148 3.71 6.34 -2.94
CA LEU A 148 4.26 5.32 -3.85
C LEU A 148 3.51 3.98 -3.83
N THR A 149 2.55 3.81 -2.94
CA THR A 149 1.81 2.56 -2.73
C THR A 149 0.38 2.64 -3.28
N LEU A 150 0.22 3.18 -4.47
CA LEU A 150 -1.07 3.27 -5.12
C LEU A 150 -1.18 2.22 -6.23
N ASN A 151 -2.34 1.56 -6.33
CA ASN A 151 -2.70 0.80 -7.50
C ASN A 151 -3.01 1.74 -8.66
N THR A 152 -2.69 1.32 -9.87
CA THR A 152 -2.88 2.10 -11.10
C THR A 152 -4.29 2.67 -11.21
N ILE A 153 -4.36 3.93 -11.58
CA ILE A 153 -5.57 4.60 -12.03
C ILE A 153 -5.43 4.73 -13.55
N ASN A 154 -6.53 4.60 -14.28
CA ASN A 154 -6.52 4.83 -15.72
C ASN A 154 -6.35 6.32 -16.01
N ASP A 155 -5.14 6.82 -15.91
CA ASP A 155 -4.73 8.19 -16.20
C ASP A 155 -3.34 8.11 -16.84
N ASP A 156 -3.15 8.82 -17.96
CA ASP A 156 -1.89 8.82 -18.71
C ASP A 156 -0.76 9.54 -17.96
N ASN A 157 -1.10 10.32 -16.93
CA ASN A 157 -0.13 11.00 -16.08
C ASN A 157 0.46 10.04 -15.05
N TYR A 158 1.77 9.98 -14.94
CA TYR A 158 2.44 9.18 -13.90
C TYR A 158 2.39 9.81 -12.50
N ILE A 159 1.97 11.07 -12.38
CA ILE A 159 1.71 11.76 -11.10
C ILE A 159 0.27 12.26 -11.08
N ILE A 160 -0.51 11.83 -10.08
CA ILE A 160 -1.93 12.16 -9.92
C ILE A 160 -2.15 12.89 -8.61
N GLU A 161 -2.81 14.03 -8.68
CA GLU A 161 -3.09 14.86 -7.50
C GLU A 161 -4.06 14.14 -6.54
N PHE A 162 -3.70 14.14 -5.25
CA PHE A 162 -4.49 13.49 -4.19
C PHE A 162 -5.94 13.96 -4.15
N ASN A 163 -6.17 15.26 -4.15
CA ASN A 163 -7.51 15.85 -4.01
C ASN A 163 -8.45 15.55 -5.18
N LYS A 164 -7.91 15.18 -6.36
CA LYS A 164 -8.72 14.80 -7.51
C LYS A 164 -9.29 13.38 -7.39
N VAL A 165 -8.61 12.52 -6.63
CA VAL A 165 -8.89 11.08 -6.63
C VAL A 165 -9.43 10.60 -5.29
N TYR A 166 -8.92 11.13 -4.17
CA TYR A 166 -9.24 10.63 -2.84
C TYR A 166 -9.55 11.74 -1.84
N LYS A 167 -10.49 11.43 -0.92
CA LYS A 167 -10.76 12.23 0.27
C LYS A 167 -9.92 11.79 1.47
N VAL A 168 -9.50 10.53 1.50
CA VAL A 168 -8.71 9.91 2.57
C VAL A 168 -7.65 9.02 1.96
N LEU A 169 -6.43 9.04 2.52
CA LEU A 169 -5.32 8.21 2.09
C LEU A 169 -5.67 6.71 2.19
N ILE A 170 -5.37 5.98 1.12
CA ILE A 170 -5.51 4.53 1.09
C ILE A 170 -4.30 3.88 1.75
N SER A 171 -3.11 4.38 1.47
CA SER A 171 -1.85 3.90 2.05
C SER A 171 -0.93 5.05 2.43
N LYS A 172 -0.14 4.81 3.49
CA LYS A 172 0.90 5.70 3.99
C LYS A 172 2.25 4.98 4.15
N SER A 173 2.34 3.75 3.66
CA SER A 173 3.46 2.86 3.99
C SER A 173 4.73 3.17 3.20
N CYS A 174 4.63 3.93 2.12
CA CYS A 174 5.79 4.38 1.34
C CYS A 174 5.52 5.71 0.64
N TYR A 175 6.33 6.73 0.93
CA TYR A 175 6.19 8.04 0.30
C TYR A 175 7.47 8.87 0.39
N PHE A 176 7.64 9.81 -0.56
CA PHE A 176 8.60 10.91 -0.45
C PHE A 176 7.93 12.12 0.20
N ILE A 177 8.71 12.92 0.94
CA ILE A 177 8.24 14.11 1.62
C ILE A 177 9.28 15.22 1.55
N LYS A 178 8.84 16.46 1.39
CA LYS A 178 9.70 17.63 1.48
C LYS A 178 9.96 18.02 2.93
N PRO A 179 11.20 18.42 3.27
CA PRO A 179 11.56 18.81 4.62
C PRO A 179 10.79 20.03 5.10
N GLU A 180 10.43 20.96 4.22
CA GLU A 180 9.78 22.23 4.56
C GLU A 180 8.41 22.06 5.27
N ILE A 181 7.75 20.93 5.06
CA ILE A 181 6.46 20.65 5.72
C ILE A 181 6.61 19.81 6.99
N CYS A 182 7.79 19.23 7.23
CA CYS A 182 8.00 18.26 8.30
C CYS A 182 7.84 18.85 9.70
N ILE A 183 8.34 20.05 9.95
CA ILE A 183 8.21 20.70 11.27
C ILE A 183 6.73 21.01 11.60
N GLY A 184 5.95 21.43 10.58
CA GLY A 184 4.52 21.67 10.74
C GLY A 184 3.76 20.39 11.10
N LEU A 185 4.06 19.28 10.40
CA LEU A 185 3.50 17.97 10.72
C LEU A 185 3.91 17.50 12.12
N TYR A 186 5.19 17.58 12.47
CA TYR A 186 5.70 17.23 13.80
C TYR A 186 4.96 17.96 14.93
N ASN A 187 4.80 19.28 14.80
CA ASN A 187 4.12 20.09 15.81
C ASN A 187 2.63 19.76 15.92
N SER A 188 1.98 19.47 14.79
CA SER A 188 0.56 19.11 14.75
C SER A 188 0.27 17.70 15.33
N MET A 189 1.31 16.87 15.51
CA MET A 189 1.22 15.51 16.05
C MET A 189 1.37 15.43 17.59
N ASN A 190 1.25 16.53 18.32
CA ASN A 190 1.38 16.51 19.79
C ASN A 190 0.22 15.79 20.47
N THR A 191 -0.95 15.76 19.86
CA THR A 191 -2.15 15.08 20.38
C THR A 191 -2.60 14.00 19.40
N PHE A 192 -3.08 12.87 19.93
CA PHE A 192 -3.65 11.77 19.13
C PHE A 192 -5.15 11.98 18.98
N LYS A 193 -5.57 12.50 17.83
CA LYS A 193 -7.01 12.74 17.53
C LYS A 193 -7.60 11.65 16.68
N VAL A 194 -6.79 11.13 15.77
CA VAL A 194 -7.18 10.21 14.71
C VAL A 194 -5.99 9.33 14.34
N ASN A 195 -6.23 8.24 13.61
CA ASN A 195 -5.12 7.44 13.09
C ASN A 195 -4.28 8.24 12.06
N LEU A 196 -3.05 7.79 11.82
CA LEU A 196 -2.08 8.51 10.99
C LEU A 196 -2.57 8.77 9.56
N LYS A 197 -3.33 7.85 8.95
CA LYS A 197 -3.89 8.04 7.59
C LYS A 197 -4.84 9.23 7.53
N ILE A 198 -5.73 9.32 8.50
CA ILE A 198 -6.70 10.42 8.61
C ILE A 198 -5.97 11.72 8.97
N PHE A 199 -4.99 11.65 9.88
CA PHE A 199 -4.17 12.80 10.23
C PHE A 199 -3.47 13.38 8.99
N LEU A 200 -2.77 12.56 8.21
CA LEU A 200 -2.10 13.02 6.98
C LEU A 200 -3.10 13.56 5.96
N SER A 201 -4.21 12.87 5.72
CA SER A 201 -5.25 13.33 4.80
C SER A 201 -5.82 14.70 5.18
N LYS A 202 -6.05 14.90 6.48
CA LYS A 202 -6.52 16.17 7.02
C LYS A 202 -5.44 17.25 6.91
N SER A 203 -4.20 16.95 7.27
CA SER A 203 -3.08 17.88 7.17
C SER A 203 -2.83 18.35 5.74
N ILE A 204 -2.92 17.43 4.76
CA ILE A 204 -2.83 17.76 3.33
C ILE A 204 -3.89 18.78 2.95
N LYS A 205 -5.14 18.54 3.35
CA LYS A 205 -6.27 19.40 3.03
C LYS A 205 -6.21 20.75 3.74
N ASP A 206 -5.97 20.74 5.06
CA ASP A 206 -6.05 21.94 5.90
C ASP A 206 -4.88 22.91 5.61
N ASN A 207 -3.71 22.39 5.22
CA ASN A 207 -2.52 23.20 4.88
C ASN A 207 -2.31 23.33 3.37
N ASN A 208 -3.21 22.81 2.55
CA ASN A 208 -3.13 22.85 1.09
C ASN A 208 -1.79 22.31 0.54
N PHE A 209 -1.27 21.22 1.14
CA PHE A 209 -0.06 20.58 0.66
C PHE A 209 -0.28 19.96 -0.72
N LYS A 210 0.72 20.10 -1.58
CA LYS A 210 0.73 19.47 -2.90
C LYS A 210 1.03 17.98 -2.75
N ALA A 211 0.00 17.18 -2.55
CA ALA A 211 0.09 15.74 -2.40
C ALA A 211 -0.30 15.04 -3.69
N PHE A 212 0.54 14.09 -4.10
CA PHE A 212 0.36 13.34 -5.31
C PHE A 212 0.57 11.84 -5.07
N PHE A 213 0.06 11.04 -6.00
CA PHE A 213 0.36 9.62 -6.11
C PHE A 213 1.20 9.36 -7.35
N TYR A 214 2.18 8.46 -7.23
CA TYR A 214 2.83 7.89 -8.39
C TYR A 214 1.88 6.86 -9.01
N ASN A 215 1.46 7.07 -10.26
CA ASN A 215 0.37 6.30 -10.88
C ASN A 215 0.78 4.89 -11.31
N LYS A 216 2.06 4.61 -11.45
CA LYS A 216 2.54 3.25 -11.74
C LYS A 216 2.69 2.47 -10.45
N ASN A 217 2.32 1.18 -10.49
CA ASN A 217 2.58 0.30 -9.37
C ASN A 217 4.08 0.17 -9.12
N THR A 218 4.49 0.44 -7.89
CA THR A 218 5.89 0.34 -7.43
C THR A 218 5.99 -0.58 -6.24
N PHE A 219 5.46 -0.17 -5.10
CA PHE A 219 5.47 -0.95 -3.87
C PHE A 219 4.08 -1.44 -3.52
N ILE A 220 4.02 -2.62 -2.89
CA ILE A 220 2.79 -3.21 -2.39
C ILE A 220 2.84 -3.21 -0.87
N GLU A 221 1.73 -2.85 -0.22
CA GLU A 221 1.58 -2.96 1.23
C GLU A 221 1.16 -4.41 1.57
N GLY A 222 2.10 -5.19 2.09
CA GLY A 222 1.91 -6.62 2.32
C GLY A 222 0.80 -6.96 3.33
N SER A 223 0.53 -6.06 4.28
CA SER A 223 -0.60 -6.19 5.21
C SER A 223 -1.96 -5.98 4.53
N LYS A 224 -2.03 -5.23 3.43
CA LYS A 224 -3.27 -5.05 2.66
C LYS A 224 -3.61 -6.26 1.80
N ILE A 225 -2.60 -6.87 1.21
CA ILE A 225 -2.78 -8.08 0.40
C ILE A 225 -2.71 -9.35 1.26
N GLY A 226 -2.54 -9.20 2.59
CA GLY A 226 -2.61 -10.26 3.58
C GLY A 226 -1.38 -11.18 3.63
N ILE A 227 -0.27 -10.82 2.98
CA ILE A 227 1.00 -11.54 3.14
C ILE A 227 1.51 -11.41 4.57
N TYR A 228 1.26 -10.25 5.20
CA TYR A 228 1.59 -10.01 6.60
C TYR A 228 0.33 -9.77 7.43
N PRO A 229 0.33 -10.18 8.70
CA PRO A 229 -0.71 -9.74 9.63
C PRO A 229 -0.65 -8.22 9.76
N SER A 230 -1.82 -7.56 9.73
CA SER A 230 -1.89 -6.13 10.03
C SER A 230 -1.59 -5.91 11.51
N SER A 231 -0.59 -5.08 11.81
CA SER A 231 -0.29 -4.67 13.19
C SER A 231 -1.37 -3.79 13.81
N THR A 232 -2.22 -3.19 12.98
CA THR A 232 -3.24 -2.22 13.42
C THR A 232 -4.65 -2.78 13.46
N ASN A 233 -4.92 -3.95 12.83
CA ASN A 233 -6.22 -4.61 12.80
C ASN A 233 -6.08 -6.06 13.27
N SER A 234 -6.41 -6.33 14.53
CA SER A 234 -6.37 -7.66 15.11
C SER A 234 -7.42 -8.65 14.56
N GLN A 235 -8.39 -8.17 13.80
CA GLN A 235 -9.54 -8.98 13.36
C GLN A 235 -9.51 -9.45 11.91
N ASN A 236 -8.61 -8.93 11.06
CA ASN A 236 -8.50 -9.37 9.67
C ASN A 236 -7.17 -10.08 9.43
N HIS A 237 -7.00 -11.26 10.03
CA HIS A 237 -5.93 -12.20 9.69
C HIS A 237 -6.26 -12.88 8.36
N LEU A 238 -6.13 -12.18 7.26
CA LEU A 238 -5.97 -12.83 5.96
C LEU A 238 -4.53 -13.34 5.90
N TYR A 239 -4.34 -14.61 6.24
CA TYR A 239 -3.08 -15.33 6.01
C TYR A 239 -2.93 -15.57 4.50
N PHE A 240 -2.37 -14.59 3.78
CA PHE A 240 -1.82 -14.89 2.47
C PHE A 240 -0.39 -15.39 2.66
N ASN A 241 -0.24 -16.68 2.54
CA ASN A 241 1.03 -17.38 2.37
C ASN A 241 1.71 -16.93 1.06
N ASN A 242 2.90 -17.45 0.78
CA ASN A 242 3.59 -17.44 -0.52
C ASN A 242 2.64 -17.76 -1.69
N ASN A 243 1.56 -18.44 -1.42
CA ASN A 243 0.48 -18.81 -2.32
C ASN A 243 -0.13 -17.63 -3.11
N TYR A 244 -0.29 -16.46 -2.51
CA TYR A 244 -0.81 -15.29 -3.23
C TYR A 244 0.18 -14.79 -4.28
N ILE A 245 1.47 -14.71 -3.92
CA ILE A 245 2.53 -14.28 -4.85
C ILE A 245 2.65 -15.29 -5.98
N GLU A 246 2.58 -16.58 -5.69
CA GLU A 246 2.65 -17.64 -6.70
C GLU A 246 1.46 -17.57 -7.66
N LEU A 247 0.24 -17.38 -7.14
CA LEU A 247 -0.95 -17.17 -7.98
C LEU A 247 -0.82 -15.91 -8.84
N LEU A 248 -0.31 -14.81 -8.28
CA LEU A 248 -0.08 -13.59 -9.01
C LEU A 248 0.97 -13.77 -10.12
N ASN A 249 2.05 -14.50 -9.82
CA ASN A 249 3.08 -14.83 -10.80
C ASN A 249 2.52 -15.69 -11.95
N ILE A 250 1.71 -16.69 -11.62
CA ILE A 250 1.00 -17.49 -12.64
C ILE A 250 0.10 -16.57 -13.48
N SER A 251 -0.72 -15.74 -12.84
CA SER A 251 -1.66 -14.84 -13.55
C SER A 251 -0.96 -13.85 -14.50
N ASN A 252 0.30 -13.49 -14.22
CA ASN A 252 1.08 -12.56 -15.04
C ASN A 252 1.79 -13.22 -16.24
N LYS A 253 1.80 -14.54 -16.34
CA LYS A 253 2.33 -15.20 -17.53
C LYS A 253 1.59 -14.78 -18.79
N LYS A 254 2.28 -14.62 -19.91
CA LYS A 254 1.66 -14.31 -21.20
C LYS A 254 0.74 -15.43 -21.69
N THR A 255 1.14 -16.68 -21.43
CA THR A 255 0.39 -17.89 -21.79
C THR A 255 0.28 -18.77 -20.56
N ILE A 256 -0.90 -19.29 -20.30
CA ILE A 256 -1.19 -20.22 -19.22
C ILE A 256 -1.29 -21.64 -19.79
N GLU A 257 -0.52 -22.55 -19.22
CA GLU A 257 -0.54 -23.97 -19.60
C GLU A 257 -1.35 -24.79 -18.59
N LYS A 258 -1.63 -26.05 -18.92
CA LYS A 258 -2.36 -26.97 -18.03
C LYS A 258 -1.68 -27.15 -16.67
N THR A 259 -0.37 -27.23 -16.67
CA THR A 259 0.46 -27.33 -15.45
C THR A 259 0.33 -26.10 -14.55
N ASP A 260 0.17 -24.91 -15.13
CA ASP A 260 -0.08 -23.66 -14.38
C ASP A 260 -1.44 -23.69 -13.70
N ILE A 261 -2.45 -24.22 -14.39
CA ILE A 261 -3.80 -24.40 -13.83
C ILE A 261 -3.78 -25.36 -12.65
N ASP A 262 -3.12 -26.53 -12.82
CA ASP A 262 -3.05 -27.54 -11.76
C ASP A 262 -2.31 -27.01 -10.52
N ASN A 263 -1.25 -26.23 -10.73
CA ASN A 263 -0.55 -25.50 -9.68
C ASN A 263 -1.46 -24.44 -9.03
N ALA A 264 -2.11 -23.61 -9.81
CA ALA A 264 -2.99 -22.57 -9.29
C ALA A 264 -4.15 -23.15 -8.46
N GLU A 265 -4.76 -24.26 -8.91
CA GLU A 265 -5.80 -24.94 -8.12
C GLU A 265 -5.25 -25.54 -6.82
N THR A 266 -4.05 -26.14 -6.84
CA THR A 266 -3.40 -26.66 -5.64
C THR A 266 -3.14 -25.54 -4.63
N ILE A 267 -2.62 -24.42 -5.09
CA ILE A 267 -2.36 -23.23 -4.27
C ILE A 267 -3.68 -22.67 -3.72
N TYR A 268 -4.69 -22.55 -4.56
CA TYR A 268 -6.01 -22.05 -4.17
C TYR A 268 -6.64 -22.92 -3.08
N ILE A 269 -6.64 -24.24 -3.27
CA ILE A 269 -7.23 -25.21 -2.30
C ILE A 269 -6.45 -25.19 -0.98
N SER A 270 -5.12 -25.07 -1.01
CA SER A 270 -4.30 -24.97 0.19
C SER A 270 -4.43 -23.63 0.94
N SER A 271 -4.99 -22.63 0.29
CA SER A 271 -5.19 -21.30 0.87
C SER A 271 -6.35 -21.32 1.86
N LYS A 272 -6.08 -21.06 3.15
CA LYS A 272 -7.10 -21.06 4.22
C LYS A 272 -8.22 -20.01 4.06
N ASN A 273 -8.06 -19.05 3.16
CA ASN A 273 -8.99 -17.94 2.92
C ASN A 273 -9.51 -17.96 1.48
N ILE A 274 -10.17 -19.03 1.13
CA ILE A 274 -10.73 -19.28 -0.21
C ILE A 274 -11.73 -18.19 -0.64
N GLU A 275 -12.32 -17.47 0.30
CA GLU A 275 -13.32 -16.42 0.05
C GLU A 275 -12.72 -15.02 -0.19
N SER A 276 -11.41 -14.86 -0.29
CA SER A 276 -10.81 -13.57 -0.60
C SER A 276 -11.15 -13.14 -2.03
N ALA A 277 -11.75 -11.94 -2.15
CA ALA A 277 -12.10 -11.39 -3.46
C ALA A 277 -10.88 -11.26 -4.37
N ASP A 278 -9.71 -10.96 -3.81
CA ASP A 278 -8.46 -10.82 -4.58
C ASP A 278 -7.99 -12.15 -5.15
N ILE A 279 -7.98 -13.21 -4.34
CA ILE A 279 -7.60 -14.55 -4.80
C ILE A 279 -8.58 -15.05 -5.87
N LEU A 280 -9.89 -14.88 -5.63
CA LEU A 280 -10.93 -15.28 -6.58
C LEU A 280 -10.76 -14.52 -7.91
N ASN A 281 -10.43 -13.22 -7.87
CA ASN A 281 -10.19 -12.45 -9.07
C ASN A 281 -8.93 -12.89 -9.82
N ILE A 282 -7.84 -13.23 -9.10
CA ILE A 282 -6.63 -13.81 -9.72
C ILE A 282 -6.95 -15.14 -10.38
N MET A 283 -7.70 -16.03 -9.72
CA MET A 283 -8.14 -17.29 -10.32
C MET A 283 -9.00 -17.06 -11.57
N GLY A 284 -9.91 -16.09 -11.54
CA GLY A 284 -10.70 -15.67 -12.71
C GLY A 284 -9.79 -15.27 -13.89
N THR A 285 -8.76 -14.46 -13.62
CA THR A 285 -7.77 -14.02 -14.63
C THR A 285 -6.98 -15.20 -15.21
N ILE A 286 -6.53 -16.13 -14.36
CA ILE A 286 -5.78 -17.33 -14.78
C ILE A 286 -6.64 -18.17 -15.73
N TYR A 287 -7.88 -18.45 -15.34
CA TYR A 287 -8.80 -19.24 -16.18
C TYR A 287 -9.22 -18.53 -17.45
N CYS A 288 -9.36 -17.20 -17.44
CA CYS A 288 -9.62 -16.41 -18.63
C CYS A 288 -8.49 -16.55 -19.65
N LYS A 289 -7.23 -16.42 -19.21
CA LYS A 289 -6.05 -16.62 -20.05
C LYS A 289 -5.89 -18.07 -20.56
N TYR A 290 -6.31 -19.04 -19.77
CA TYR A 290 -6.36 -20.44 -20.16
C TYR A 290 -7.53 -20.78 -21.09
N LYS A 291 -8.47 -19.82 -21.33
CA LYS A 291 -9.68 -19.95 -22.14
C LYS A 291 -10.74 -20.90 -21.59
N ASP A 292 -10.69 -21.23 -20.28
CA ASP A 292 -11.83 -21.85 -19.58
C ASP A 292 -12.74 -20.74 -19.05
N TYR A 293 -13.57 -20.20 -19.93
CA TYR A 293 -14.43 -19.05 -19.62
C TYR A 293 -15.53 -19.39 -18.61
N THR A 294 -15.92 -20.66 -18.49
CA THR A 294 -16.90 -21.09 -17.50
C THR A 294 -16.37 -20.93 -16.07
N LYS A 295 -15.15 -21.41 -15.83
CA LYS A 295 -14.49 -21.24 -14.54
C LYS A 295 -14.09 -19.79 -14.29
N ALA A 296 -13.60 -19.07 -15.31
CA ALA A 296 -13.31 -17.65 -15.21
C ALA A 296 -14.51 -16.85 -14.72
N LYS A 297 -15.67 -17.04 -15.35
CA LYS A 297 -16.93 -16.40 -14.97
C LYS A 297 -17.32 -16.72 -13.52
N LYS A 298 -17.22 -17.99 -13.10
CA LYS A 298 -17.52 -18.40 -11.73
C LYS A 298 -16.65 -17.63 -10.73
N TYR A 299 -15.34 -17.70 -10.87
CA TYR A 299 -14.41 -17.05 -9.93
C TYR A 299 -14.58 -15.52 -9.90
N THR A 300 -14.76 -14.87 -11.04
CA THR A 300 -14.98 -13.42 -11.12
C THR A 300 -16.30 -13.01 -10.47
N THR A 301 -17.37 -13.82 -10.66
CA THR A 301 -18.67 -13.58 -10.02
C THR A 301 -18.58 -13.75 -8.50
N ASP A 302 -17.88 -14.79 -8.02
CA ASP A 302 -17.66 -15.02 -6.59
C ASP A 302 -16.82 -13.89 -5.95
N ALA A 303 -15.79 -13.40 -6.66
CA ALA A 303 -15.02 -12.24 -6.23
C ALA A 303 -15.89 -11.00 -6.06
N LEU A 304 -16.73 -10.70 -7.05
CA LEU A 304 -17.64 -9.56 -6.99
C LEU A 304 -18.71 -9.70 -5.87
N TYR A 305 -19.22 -10.91 -5.67
CA TYR A 305 -20.15 -11.18 -4.57
C TYR A 305 -19.51 -10.91 -3.20
N ASN A 306 -18.27 -11.39 -3.00
CA ASN A 306 -17.53 -11.18 -1.76
C ASN A 306 -17.18 -9.71 -1.53
N LEU A 307 -16.85 -8.96 -2.57
CA LEU A 307 -16.67 -7.51 -2.48
C LEU A 307 -17.96 -6.80 -2.04
N LYS A 308 -19.11 -7.19 -2.59
CA LYS A 308 -20.43 -6.61 -2.23
C LYS A 308 -20.84 -6.95 -0.79
N LYS A 309 -20.57 -8.17 -0.33
CA LYS A 309 -20.87 -8.63 1.04
C LYS A 309 -20.07 -7.85 2.09
N ASN A 310 -18.83 -7.47 1.78
CA ASN A 310 -17.92 -6.79 2.68
C ASN A 310 -17.94 -5.27 2.46
N LYS A 311 -19.09 -4.60 2.62
CA LYS A 311 -19.26 -3.15 2.39
C LYS A 311 -18.20 -2.27 3.04
N GLY A 312 -17.68 -2.61 4.23
CA GLY A 312 -16.58 -1.91 4.89
C GLY A 312 -15.22 -2.04 4.18
N TYR A 313 -15.03 -3.11 3.41
CA TYR A 313 -13.83 -3.36 2.60
C TYR A 313 -13.83 -2.51 1.32
N ILE A 314 -14.99 -2.23 0.76
CA ILE A 314 -15.18 -1.45 -0.47
C ILE A 314 -14.63 -0.02 -0.32
N GLN A 315 -14.84 0.61 0.84
CA GLN A 315 -14.32 1.96 1.11
C GLN A 315 -12.81 1.97 1.31
N ARG A 316 -12.20 0.88 1.81
CA ARG A 316 -10.76 0.79 2.10
C ARG A 316 -9.91 0.47 0.88
N ASN A 317 -10.49 -0.18 -0.12
CA ASN A 317 -9.78 -0.68 -1.31
C ASN A 317 -10.44 -0.23 -2.61
N SER A 318 -10.85 1.04 -2.71
CA SER A 318 -11.54 1.57 -3.89
C SER A 318 -10.79 1.31 -5.22
N ASN A 319 -9.47 1.19 -5.18
CA ASN A 319 -8.68 0.88 -6.38
C ASN A 319 -8.69 -0.60 -6.72
N ILE A 320 -8.53 -1.48 -5.71
CA ILE A 320 -8.67 -2.92 -5.93
C ILE A 320 -10.08 -3.20 -6.44
N LEU A 321 -11.09 -2.56 -5.83
CA LEU A 321 -12.47 -2.66 -6.31
C LEU A 321 -12.62 -2.16 -7.75
N ARG A 322 -12.04 -1.00 -8.08
CA ARG A 322 -12.10 -0.46 -9.44
C ARG A 322 -11.39 -1.37 -10.44
N ASN A 323 -10.20 -1.87 -10.10
CA ASN A 323 -9.48 -2.82 -10.94
C ASN A 323 -10.26 -4.13 -11.09
N CYS A 324 -10.83 -4.67 -10.01
CA CYS A 324 -11.69 -5.85 -10.08
C CYS A 324 -12.95 -5.60 -10.91
N LEU A 325 -13.58 -4.43 -10.78
CA LEU A 325 -14.74 -4.07 -11.59
C LEU A 325 -14.39 -3.85 -13.07
N ASN A 326 -13.26 -3.22 -13.37
CA ASN A 326 -12.78 -3.06 -14.74
C ASN A 326 -12.42 -4.41 -15.36
N MET A 327 -11.70 -5.26 -14.62
CA MET A 327 -11.40 -6.63 -15.06
C MET A 327 -12.69 -7.45 -15.23
N TYR A 328 -13.62 -7.33 -14.29
CA TYR A 328 -14.92 -7.98 -14.39
C TYR A 328 -15.70 -7.54 -15.64
N GLN A 329 -15.72 -6.25 -15.94
CA GLN A 329 -16.38 -5.70 -17.13
C GLN A 329 -15.73 -6.22 -18.40
N PHE A 330 -14.39 -6.16 -18.47
CA PHE A 330 -13.61 -6.70 -19.59
C PHE A 330 -13.82 -8.22 -19.76
N GLU A 331 -13.78 -8.98 -18.66
CA GLU A 331 -14.03 -10.43 -18.68
C GLU A 331 -15.47 -10.76 -19.06
N GLN A 332 -16.47 -9.96 -18.66
CA GLN A 332 -17.84 -10.12 -19.10
C GLN A 332 -18.00 -9.87 -20.60
N GLU A 333 -17.40 -8.80 -21.12
CA GLU A 333 -17.39 -8.52 -22.58
C GLU A 333 -16.75 -9.66 -23.35
N MET A 334 -15.60 -10.16 -22.90
CA MET A 334 -14.91 -11.31 -23.48
C MET A 334 -15.78 -12.59 -23.43
N LEU A 335 -16.43 -12.85 -22.31
CA LEU A 335 -17.31 -14.01 -22.12
C LEU A 335 -18.56 -13.91 -23.02
N GLU A 336 -19.12 -12.71 -23.19
CA GLU A 336 -20.24 -12.47 -24.10
C GLU A 336 -19.84 -12.68 -25.57
N GLU A 337 -18.66 -12.18 -25.98
CA GLU A 337 -18.14 -12.42 -27.33
C GLU A 337 -17.89 -13.91 -27.60
N CYS A 338 -17.29 -14.61 -26.61
CA CYS A 338 -17.06 -16.05 -26.73
C CYS A 338 -18.37 -16.85 -26.73
N SER A 339 -19.40 -16.43 -25.98
CA SER A 339 -20.69 -17.09 -25.97
C SER A 339 -21.43 -16.92 -27.31
N LYS A 340 -21.20 -15.81 -28.02
CA LYS A 340 -21.75 -15.58 -29.38
C LYS A 340 -21.04 -16.43 -30.44
N SER A 341 -19.81 -16.82 -30.19
CA SER A 341 -19.01 -17.64 -31.12
C SER A 341 -19.22 -19.16 -30.97
N ILE A 342 -19.95 -19.62 -29.94
CA ILE A 342 -20.30 -21.02 -29.78
C ILE A 342 -21.52 -21.31 -30.67
N PRO A 343 -21.39 -22.21 -31.68
CA PRO A 343 -22.54 -22.60 -32.49
C PRO A 343 -23.65 -23.13 -31.57
N LYS A 344 -24.84 -22.58 -31.67
CA LYS A 344 -26.02 -23.19 -31.04
C LYS A 344 -26.30 -24.51 -31.77
N TYR A 345 -25.87 -25.62 -31.17
CA TYR A 345 -26.31 -26.95 -31.59
C TYR A 345 -27.74 -27.22 -31.07
#